data_3dd1e5a3dcf3c31860819cdd0d02b69b
#
_entry.id   3dd1e5a3dcf3c31860819cdd0d02b69b
#
_cell.length_a   1.000
_cell.length_b   1.000
_cell.length_c   1.000
_cell.angle_alpha   90.00
_cell.angle_beta   90.00
_cell.angle_gamma   90.00
#
_symmetry.space_group_name_H-M   'P 1'
#
loop_
_entity.id
_entity.type
_entity.pdbx_description
1 polymer ?
#
loop_
_entity_poly.entity_id
_entity_poly.type
_entity_poly.pdbx_seq_one_letter_code
_entity_poly.pdbx_strand_id
1 'polypeptide(L)'
;MNLIVYLLSEKGNNVQKKLKFEMYERLNGHNEFYEYLNSLTVKEQAKLLSLIKQVELNGISVTVQQHWIGVIDSDIFELSARFSNKRMRGLYFHVDDGKYVITHGFSKTTKKMPLRENKHAHDIRNEYYERKNYE
;
A
#
# COMPACT_ATOMS: atom_id res chain seq x y z
N MET A 1 0.74 7.89 -21.01
CA MET A 1 0.37 6.81 -20.09
C MET A 1 0.57 7.28 -18.66
N ASN A 2 -0.38 6.97 -17.79
CA ASN A 2 -0.27 7.25 -16.36
C ASN A 2 0.83 6.37 -15.75
N LEU A 3 1.70 6.94 -14.91
CA LEU A 3 2.79 6.21 -14.27
C LEU A 3 2.27 5.01 -13.46
N ILE A 4 1.13 5.17 -12.79
CA ILE A 4 0.53 4.08 -12.03
C ILE A 4 0.21 2.90 -12.96
N VAL A 5 -0.43 3.16 -14.08
CA VAL A 5 -0.80 2.13 -15.05
C VAL A 5 0.44 1.44 -15.60
N TYR A 6 1.48 2.22 -15.92
CA TYR A 6 2.72 1.65 -16.44
C TYR A 6 3.36 0.68 -15.45
N LEU A 7 3.50 1.08 -14.19
CA LEU A 7 4.15 0.23 -13.20
C LEU A 7 3.31 -1.00 -12.86
N LEU A 8 1.99 -0.87 -12.84
CA LEU A 8 1.11 -2.02 -12.59
C LEU A 8 1.14 -3.00 -13.76
N SER A 9 1.24 -2.52 -14.99
CA SER A 9 1.25 -3.39 -16.17
C SER A 9 2.48 -4.28 -16.28
N GLU A 10 3.59 -3.91 -15.64
CA GLU A 10 4.82 -4.70 -15.64
C GLU A 10 4.74 -5.94 -14.74
N LYS A 11 3.76 -6.00 -13.85
CA LYS A 11 3.66 -7.10 -12.88
C LYS A 11 3.50 -8.46 -13.54
N GLY A 12 2.81 -8.54 -14.65
CA GLY A 12 2.56 -9.80 -15.34
C GLY A 12 3.80 -10.43 -15.99
N ASN A 13 4.88 -9.68 -16.10
CA ASN A 13 6.08 -10.13 -16.78
C ASN A 13 7.09 -10.82 -15.88
N ASN A 14 6.84 -10.85 -14.57
CA ASN A 14 7.78 -11.45 -13.62
C ASN A 14 7.16 -12.64 -12.91
N VAL A 15 7.46 -13.83 -13.40
CA VAL A 15 6.93 -15.08 -12.86
C VAL A 15 7.57 -15.47 -11.52
N GLN A 16 8.66 -14.82 -11.12
CA GLN A 16 9.34 -15.10 -9.86
C GLN A 16 8.76 -14.33 -8.67
N LYS A 17 7.78 -13.49 -8.94
CA LYS A 17 7.21 -12.63 -7.90
C LYS A 17 6.41 -13.44 -6.89
N LYS A 18 6.83 -13.41 -5.62
CA LYS A 18 6.19 -14.14 -4.53
C LYS A 18 5.23 -13.29 -3.71
N LEU A 19 5.31 -11.97 -3.87
CA LEU A 19 4.58 -11.00 -3.06
C LEU A 19 3.88 -10.04 -4.00
N LYS A 20 2.62 -9.73 -3.72
CA LYS A 20 1.86 -8.85 -4.60
C LYS A 20 0.97 -7.92 -3.80
N PHE A 21 1.04 -6.63 -4.11
CA PHE A 21 0.17 -5.63 -3.52
C PHE A 21 -1.01 -5.35 -4.44
N GLU A 22 -2.19 -5.28 -3.85
CA GLU A 22 -3.43 -4.91 -4.54
C GLU A 22 -3.96 -3.62 -3.93
N MET A 23 -4.35 -2.68 -4.77
CA MET A 23 -5.03 -1.47 -4.33
C MET A 23 -6.52 -1.76 -4.26
N TYR A 24 -7.10 -1.66 -3.07
CA TYR A 24 -8.45 -2.11 -2.82
C TYR A 24 -9.51 -1.14 -3.35
N GLU A 25 -10.44 -1.65 -4.16
CA GLU A 25 -11.62 -0.90 -4.55
C GLU A 25 -12.75 -1.22 -3.58
N ARG A 26 -13.29 -0.20 -2.95
CA ARG A 26 -14.34 -0.34 -1.96
C ARG A 26 -15.70 -0.62 -2.60
N LEU A 27 -16.64 -1.07 -1.78
CA LEU A 27 -18.04 -1.29 -2.22
C LEU A 27 -18.65 -0.04 -2.82
N ASN A 28 -18.28 1.15 -2.33
CA ASN A 28 -18.79 2.41 -2.86
C ASN A 28 -18.15 2.83 -4.18
N GLY A 29 -17.24 2.01 -4.74
CA GLY A 29 -16.57 2.29 -6.00
C GLY A 29 -15.28 3.08 -5.87
N HIS A 30 -14.94 3.57 -4.69
CA HIS A 30 -13.69 4.31 -4.49
C HIS A 30 -12.51 3.38 -4.30
N ASN A 31 -11.41 3.71 -4.95
CA ASN A 31 -10.10 3.10 -4.68
C ASN A 31 -9.27 4.17 -3.99
N GLU A 32 -9.25 4.15 -2.66
CA GLU A 32 -8.71 5.26 -1.87
C GLU A 32 -7.21 5.40 -2.03
N PHE A 33 -6.47 4.29 -2.15
CA PHE A 33 -5.02 4.42 -2.36
C PHE A 33 -4.71 4.95 -3.76
N TYR A 34 -5.43 4.51 -4.78
CA TYR A 34 -5.28 5.03 -6.13
C TYR A 34 -5.58 6.54 -6.16
N GLU A 35 -6.63 6.97 -5.48
CA GLU A 35 -6.99 8.39 -5.39
C GLU A 35 -5.88 9.19 -4.68
N TYR A 36 -5.32 8.62 -3.61
CA TYR A 36 -4.19 9.25 -2.92
C TYR A 36 -3.00 9.40 -3.86
N LEU A 37 -2.63 8.35 -4.59
CA LEU A 37 -1.52 8.41 -5.54
C LEU A 37 -1.73 9.52 -6.57
N ASN A 38 -2.94 9.66 -7.08
CA ASN A 38 -3.25 10.70 -8.07
C ASN A 38 -3.18 12.12 -7.49
N SER A 39 -3.24 12.27 -6.18
CA SER A 39 -3.09 13.57 -5.53
C SER A 39 -1.64 13.98 -5.34
N LEU A 40 -0.70 13.06 -5.54
CA LEU A 40 0.73 13.31 -5.38
C LEU A 40 1.34 13.90 -6.65
N THR A 41 2.48 14.58 -6.51
CA THR A 41 3.25 14.98 -7.68
C THR A 41 3.80 13.75 -8.40
N VAL A 42 4.23 13.91 -9.65
CA VAL A 42 4.79 12.79 -10.42
C VAL A 42 6.00 12.19 -9.71
N LYS A 43 6.86 13.02 -9.14
CA LYS A 43 8.06 12.54 -8.44
C LYS A 43 7.71 11.80 -7.15
N GLU A 44 6.75 12.30 -6.40
CA GLU A 44 6.27 11.64 -5.18
C GLU A 44 5.63 10.30 -5.51
N GLN A 45 4.79 10.28 -6.53
CA GLN A 45 4.12 9.08 -6.99
C GLN A 45 5.15 8.03 -7.43
N ALA A 46 6.15 8.43 -8.20
CA ALA A 46 7.22 7.54 -8.64
C ALA A 46 7.99 6.95 -7.46
N LYS A 47 8.28 7.76 -6.45
CA LYS A 47 9.00 7.31 -5.26
C LYS A 47 8.23 6.22 -4.53
N LEU A 48 6.94 6.44 -4.28
CA LEU A 48 6.11 5.49 -3.54
C LEU A 48 5.87 4.21 -4.33
N LEU A 49 5.57 4.32 -5.61
CA LEU A 49 5.34 3.14 -6.46
C LEU A 49 6.61 2.31 -6.64
N SER A 50 7.77 2.98 -6.75
CA SER A 50 9.05 2.28 -6.83
C SER A 50 9.32 1.47 -5.56
N LEU A 51 9.00 2.03 -4.40
CA LEU A 51 9.15 1.33 -3.13
C LEU A 51 8.24 0.09 -3.09
N ILE A 52 6.99 0.23 -3.49
CA ILE A 52 6.06 -0.91 -3.54
C ILE A 52 6.62 -2.01 -4.44
N LYS A 53 7.11 -1.65 -5.62
CA LYS A 53 7.68 -2.62 -6.55
C LYS A 53 8.90 -3.32 -5.97
N GLN A 54 9.77 -2.60 -5.27
CA GLN A 54 10.95 -3.19 -4.63
C GLN A 54 10.56 -4.16 -3.53
N VAL A 55 9.52 -3.84 -2.75
CA VAL A 55 9.02 -4.77 -1.74
C VAL A 55 8.51 -6.05 -2.39
N GLU A 56 7.78 -5.93 -3.49
CA GLU A 56 7.28 -7.10 -4.22
C GLU A 56 8.41 -7.97 -4.74
N LEU A 57 9.50 -7.37 -5.20
CA LEU A 57 10.63 -8.11 -5.78
C LEU A 57 11.54 -8.72 -4.71
N ASN A 58 11.80 -8.01 -3.63
CA ASN A 58 12.81 -8.38 -2.64
C ASN A 58 12.25 -9.05 -1.39
N GLY A 59 10.94 -8.94 -1.17
CA GLY A 59 10.28 -9.53 -0.01
C GLY A 59 10.30 -8.63 1.22
N ILE A 60 9.52 -9.01 2.21
CA ILE A 60 9.29 -8.22 3.42
C ILE A 60 10.54 -8.11 4.28
N SER A 61 11.26 -9.22 4.46
CA SER A 61 12.40 -9.26 5.38
C SER A 61 13.51 -8.27 5.00
N VAL A 62 13.77 -8.11 3.71
CA VAL A 62 14.79 -7.17 3.23
C VAL A 62 14.32 -5.73 3.43
N THR A 63 13.06 -5.46 3.13
CA THR A 63 12.52 -4.10 3.17
C THR A 63 12.27 -3.59 4.58
N VAL A 64 12.05 -4.48 5.55
CA VAL A 64 12.01 -4.10 6.97
C VAL A 64 13.34 -3.50 7.41
N GLN A 65 14.47 -4.07 6.97
CA GLN A 65 15.80 -3.55 7.30
C GLN A 65 16.03 -2.16 6.70
N GLN A 66 15.35 -1.80 5.61
CA GLN A 66 15.44 -0.49 5.00
C GLN A 66 14.49 0.53 5.63
N HIS A 67 13.69 0.13 6.60
CA HIS A 67 12.69 0.97 7.26
C HIS A 67 11.59 1.48 6.32
N TRP A 68 11.33 0.74 5.24
CA TRP A 68 10.24 1.05 4.31
C TRP A 68 8.91 0.48 4.76
N ILE A 69 8.95 -0.48 5.67
CA ILE A 69 7.78 -1.16 6.21
C ILE A 69 7.79 -1.04 7.72
N GLY A 70 6.63 -0.79 8.30
CA GLY A 70 6.44 -0.75 9.74
C GLY A 70 5.22 -1.54 10.15
N VAL A 71 5.20 -1.98 11.40
CA VAL A 71 4.05 -2.65 12.02
C VAL A 71 3.26 -1.59 12.79
N ILE A 72 1.98 -1.44 12.45
CA ILE A 72 1.09 -0.54 13.18
C ILE A 72 0.45 -1.27 14.35
N ASP A 73 -0.08 -2.47 14.07
CA ASP A 73 -0.55 -3.38 15.11
C ASP A 73 -0.48 -4.81 14.53
N SER A 74 -1.13 -5.78 15.19
CA SER A 74 -1.03 -7.17 14.76
C SER A 74 -1.57 -7.44 13.36
N ASP A 75 -2.45 -6.57 12.84
CA ASP A 75 -3.15 -6.81 11.58
C ASP A 75 -2.83 -5.78 10.50
N ILE A 76 -2.36 -4.60 10.88
CA ILE A 76 -2.14 -3.48 9.95
C ILE A 76 -0.66 -3.12 9.92
N PHE A 77 -0.15 -2.96 8.71
CA PHE A 77 1.24 -2.60 8.44
C PHE A 77 1.28 -1.33 7.60
N GLU A 78 2.43 -0.68 7.55
CA GLU A 78 2.58 0.51 6.71
C GLU A 78 3.75 0.37 5.74
N LEU A 79 3.53 0.92 4.55
CA LEU A 79 4.60 1.28 3.62
C LEU A 79 4.90 2.76 3.83
N SER A 80 6.17 3.12 3.88
CA SER A 80 6.57 4.50 4.13
C SER A 80 7.67 4.91 3.17
N ALA A 81 7.44 6.00 2.45
CA ALA A 81 8.43 6.59 1.56
C ALA A 81 8.58 8.06 1.90
N ARG A 82 9.82 8.54 1.85
CA ARG A 82 10.11 9.94 2.16
C ARG A 82 10.52 10.68 0.89
N PHE A 83 9.92 11.84 0.68
CA PHE A 83 10.31 12.74 -0.39
C PHE A 83 10.36 14.15 0.17
N SER A 84 11.56 14.75 0.21
CA SER A 84 11.81 16.02 0.89
C SER A 84 11.45 15.88 2.38
N ASN A 85 10.61 16.74 2.94
CA ASN A 85 10.18 16.63 4.34
C ASN A 85 8.82 15.96 4.50
N LYS A 86 8.28 15.43 3.42
CA LYS A 86 6.99 14.74 3.42
C LYS A 86 7.19 13.24 3.54
N ARG A 87 6.41 12.60 4.39
CA ARG A 87 6.36 11.15 4.49
C ARG A 87 5.05 10.66 3.91
N MET A 88 5.16 9.85 2.84
CA MET A 88 4.01 9.26 2.16
C MET A 88 3.80 7.86 2.71
N ARG A 89 2.59 7.55 3.16
CA ARG A 89 2.29 6.28 3.80
C ARG A 89 1.14 5.58 3.12
N GLY A 90 1.26 4.26 2.99
CA GLY A 90 0.15 3.40 2.61
C GLY A 90 -0.03 2.35 3.69
N LEU A 91 -1.27 2.13 4.12
CA LEU A 91 -1.56 1.09 5.10
C LEU A 91 -2.06 -0.16 4.38
N TYR A 92 -1.65 -1.33 4.87
CA TYR A 92 -2.00 -2.57 4.21
C TYR A 92 -2.17 -3.70 5.23
N PHE A 93 -2.83 -4.75 4.80
CA PHE A 93 -2.94 -5.99 5.58
C PHE A 93 -2.59 -7.18 4.70
N HIS A 94 -2.20 -8.26 5.35
CA HIS A 94 -1.77 -9.48 4.69
C HIS A 94 -2.95 -10.43 4.51
N VAL A 95 -3.05 -11.00 3.32
CA VAL A 95 -3.99 -12.07 2.99
C VAL A 95 -3.17 -13.30 2.60
N ASP A 96 -3.74 -14.46 2.63
CA ASP A 96 -3.04 -15.70 2.28
C ASP A 96 -2.44 -15.64 0.88
N ASP A 97 -1.47 -16.52 0.61
CA ASP A 97 -0.82 -16.70 -0.69
C ASP A 97 0.07 -15.53 -1.14
N GLY A 98 0.64 -14.81 -0.18
CA GLY A 98 1.58 -13.73 -0.51
C GLY A 98 0.90 -12.50 -1.07
N LYS A 99 -0.39 -12.36 -0.85
CA LYS A 99 -1.15 -11.20 -1.31
C LYS A 99 -1.29 -10.19 -0.19
N TYR A 100 -1.07 -8.92 -0.52
CA TYR A 100 -1.20 -7.80 0.41
C TYR A 100 -2.18 -6.79 -0.17
N VAL A 101 -3.07 -6.28 0.68
CA VAL A 101 -4.12 -5.37 0.26
C VAL A 101 -3.88 -4.00 0.88
N ILE A 102 -3.67 -2.99 0.04
CA ILE A 102 -3.46 -1.62 0.49
C ILE A 102 -4.82 -0.95 0.65
N THR A 103 -5.08 -0.44 1.85
CA THR A 103 -6.36 0.16 2.18
C THR A 103 -6.48 1.59 1.68
N HIS A 104 -5.52 2.44 2.05
CA HIS A 104 -5.52 3.85 1.69
C HIS A 104 -4.13 4.44 1.95
N GLY A 105 -3.95 5.69 1.55
CA GLY A 105 -2.69 6.39 1.77
C GLY A 105 -2.93 7.78 2.33
N PHE A 106 -1.90 8.33 2.95
CA PHE A 106 -1.91 9.69 3.47
C PHE A 106 -0.48 10.19 3.63
N SER A 107 -0.34 11.52 3.72
CA SER A 107 0.96 12.15 3.89
C SER A 107 1.04 12.84 5.25
N LYS A 108 2.20 12.73 5.89
CA LYS A 108 2.47 13.37 7.19
C LYS A 108 3.90 13.86 7.24
N THR A 109 4.13 14.90 8.02
CA THR A 109 5.48 15.41 8.30
C THR A 109 6.06 14.78 9.57
N THR A 110 5.22 14.15 10.40
CA THR A 110 5.63 13.50 11.64
C THR A 110 5.64 11.99 11.50
N LYS A 111 6.36 11.31 12.40
CA LYS A 111 6.45 9.85 12.41
C LYS A 111 5.24 9.18 13.06
N LYS A 112 4.49 9.91 13.89
CA LYS A 112 3.39 9.33 14.65
C LYS A 112 2.24 8.92 13.74
N MET A 113 1.69 7.72 13.97
CA MET A 113 0.52 7.23 13.26
C MET A 113 -0.75 7.78 13.92
N PRO A 114 -1.59 8.55 13.19
CA PRO A 114 -2.87 8.99 13.74
C PRO A 114 -3.81 7.81 13.96
N LEU A 115 -4.46 7.79 15.11
CA LEU A 115 -5.40 6.71 15.44
C LEU A 115 -6.53 6.56 14.42
N ARG A 116 -7.02 7.68 13.86
CA ARG A 116 -8.09 7.64 12.87
C ARG A 116 -7.69 6.89 11.61
N GLU A 117 -6.41 6.98 11.21
CA GLU A 117 -5.94 6.29 10.00
C GLU A 117 -5.87 4.78 10.25
N ASN A 118 -5.39 4.38 11.42
CA ASN A 118 -5.39 2.97 11.77
C ASN A 118 -6.81 2.42 11.85
N LYS A 119 -7.72 3.15 12.47
CA LYS A 119 -9.12 2.74 12.54
C LYS A 119 -9.73 2.60 11.14
N HIS A 120 -9.44 3.55 10.26
CA HIS A 120 -9.94 3.50 8.88
C HIS A 120 -9.43 2.27 8.14
N ALA A 121 -8.15 1.91 8.32
CA ALA A 121 -7.59 0.70 7.72
C ALA A 121 -8.31 -0.55 8.22
N HIS A 122 -8.62 -0.61 9.50
CA HIS A 122 -9.39 -1.74 10.05
C HIS A 122 -10.80 -1.81 9.48
N ASP A 123 -11.46 -0.67 9.31
CA ASP A 123 -12.80 -0.63 8.71
C ASP A 123 -12.76 -1.18 7.29
N ILE A 124 -11.75 -0.81 6.52
CA ILE A 124 -11.59 -1.32 5.14
C ILE A 124 -11.26 -2.81 5.15
N ARG A 125 -10.40 -3.26 6.06
CA ARG A 125 -10.08 -4.68 6.19
C ARG A 125 -11.33 -5.49 6.53
N ASN A 126 -12.15 -5.00 7.44
CA ASN A 126 -13.41 -5.65 7.79
C ASN A 126 -14.34 -5.76 6.58
N GLU A 127 -14.46 -4.69 5.79
CA GLU A 127 -15.25 -4.70 4.56
C GLU A 127 -14.72 -5.76 3.58
N TYR A 128 -13.40 -5.85 3.42
CA TYR A 128 -12.79 -6.84 2.54
C TYR A 128 -13.22 -8.27 2.94
N TYR A 129 -13.12 -8.60 4.21
CA TYR A 129 -13.46 -9.95 4.67
C TYR A 129 -14.96 -10.22 4.66
N GLU A 130 -15.79 -9.23 4.91
CA GLU A 130 -17.23 -9.38 4.79
C GLU A 130 -17.62 -9.69 3.35
N ARG A 131 -17.01 -9.00 2.38
CA ARG A 131 -17.28 -9.28 0.97
C ARG A 131 -16.88 -10.70 0.57
N LYS A 132 -15.76 -11.18 1.08
CA LYS A 132 -15.29 -12.54 0.80
C LYS A 132 -16.27 -13.59 1.28
N ASN A 133 -16.96 -13.34 2.39
CA ASN A 133 -17.91 -14.30 2.95
C ASN A 133 -19.17 -14.46 2.10
N TYR A 134 -19.43 -13.51 1.19
CA TYR A 134 -20.60 -13.55 0.30
C TYR A 134 -20.27 -13.95 -1.14
N GLU A 135 -19.03 -14.26 -1.43
CA GLU A 135 -18.58 -14.69 -2.76
C GLU A 135 -18.65 -16.21 -2.95
#